data_75692e111166ed387de01aabc9f5803d
#
_entry.id   75692e111166ed387de01aabc9f5803d
#
_cell.length_a   1.000
_cell.length_b   1.000
_cell.length_c   1.000
_cell.angle_alpha   90.00
_cell.angle_beta   90.00
_cell.angle_gamma   90.00
#
_symmetry.space_group_name_H-M   'P 1'
#
loop_
_entity.id
_entity.type
_entity.pdbx_description
1 polymer ?
#
loop_
_entity_poly.entity_id
_entity_poly.type
_entity_poly.pdbx_seq_one_letter_code
_entity_poly.pdbx_strand_id
1 'polypeptide(L)'
;RDRLRSRGLGDVYKRQTWNFENCFGAPNSRDPKIMSKGLSAFGKEAIEAMNELGILVDVSHLSDGGFYDVAKISKKPFVATHSDCRALAAHPRNLTDDMIRLLAQKGGVSGINFAPAFLDDTQGNKTSRISDMVRHVKHFIEIGGEDCVGIGTDFDGIGGNLEVGEPGQLTLLFEALEKAGITPRQIDKIASGNVLRVMKETMRPRFE
;
A
#
# COMPACT_ATOMS: atom_id res chain seq x y z
N ARG A 1 -8.71 21.21 4.25
CA ARG A 1 -10.14 20.89 4.53
C ARG A 1 -10.59 19.84 3.53
N ASP A 2 -10.21 18.59 3.76
CA ASP A 2 -10.77 17.47 3.01
C ASP A 2 -12.23 17.33 3.39
N ARG A 3 -13.10 17.86 2.56
CA ARG A 3 -14.51 17.54 2.64
C ARG A 3 -14.69 16.14 2.07
N LEU A 4 -14.66 15.15 2.96
CA LEU A 4 -15.15 13.81 2.69
C LEU A 4 -16.62 13.89 2.27
N ARG A 5 -16.85 14.18 1.01
CA ARG A 5 -18.15 13.96 0.38
C ARG A 5 -18.06 12.64 -0.37
N SER A 6 -18.29 11.54 0.35
CA SER A 6 -18.73 10.32 -0.29
C SER A 6 -20.00 10.64 -1.08
N ARG A 7 -19.85 10.92 -2.35
CA ARG A 7 -20.96 11.08 -3.28
C ARG A 7 -21.04 9.82 -4.13
N GLY A 8 -21.66 8.79 -3.59
CA GLY A 8 -22.43 7.78 -4.31
C GLY A 8 -21.87 7.04 -5.52
N LEU A 9 -20.71 7.38 -6.07
CA LEU A 9 -20.18 6.78 -7.30
C LEU A 9 -18.66 6.55 -7.32
N GLY A 10 -17.94 6.68 -6.20
CA GLY A 10 -16.49 6.69 -6.29
C GLY A 10 -15.70 6.01 -5.18
N ASP A 11 -16.19 5.96 -3.96
CA ASP A 11 -15.37 5.44 -2.85
C ASP A 11 -15.45 3.93 -2.78
N VAL A 12 -14.66 3.27 -3.60
CA VAL A 12 -14.53 1.81 -3.63
C VAL A 12 -13.46 1.30 -2.67
N TYR A 13 -12.66 2.18 -2.11
CA TYR A 13 -11.72 1.88 -1.02
C TYR A 13 -11.80 2.94 0.09
N LYS A 14 -11.40 2.58 1.29
CA LYS A 14 -11.37 3.49 2.43
C LYS A 14 -10.05 3.34 3.18
N ARG A 15 -9.34 4.47 3.35
CA ARG A 15 -8.18 4.62 4.22
C ARG A 15 -8.69 4.89 5.64
N GLN A 16 -8.28 4.06 6.63
CA GLN A 16 -8.74 4.16 8.00
C GLN A 16 -8.16 5.37 8.73
N THR A 17 -6.86 5.60 8.56
CA THR A 17 -6.15 6.76 9.14
C THR A 17 -5.38 7.48 8.06
N TRP A 18 -4.97 8.71 8.36
CA TRP A 18 -3.91 9.42 7.64
C TRP A 18 -2.76 9.64 8.64
N ASN A 19 -2.35 10.88 8.92
CA ASN A 19 -1.23 11.15 9.83
C ASN A 19 -1.66 11.43 11.27
N PHE A 20 -2.94 11.29 11.59
CA PHE A 20 -3.53 11.59 12.91
C PHE A 20 -4.41 10.46 13.39
N GLU A 21 -4.42 10.23 14.72
CA GLU A 21 -5.34 9.33 15.38
C GLU A 21 -6.79 9.78 15.17
N ASN A 22 -7.68 8.84 14.90
CA ASN A 22 -9.10 9.10 14.70
C ASN A 22 -9.96 7.98 15.30
N CYS A 23 -11.27 7.95 14.99
CA CYS A 23 -12.18 6.93 15.53
C CYS A 23 -11.84 5.50 15.09
N PHE A 24 -11.08 5.28 14.01
CA PHE A 24 -10.66 3.95 13.59
C PHE A 24 -9.46 3.43 14.37
N GLY A 25 -8.48 4.28 14.68
CA GLY A 25 -7.24 3.87 15.36
C GLY A 25 -6.11 4.87 15.22
N ALA A 26 -4.89 4.41 15.50
CA ALA A 26 -3.68 5.20 15.45
C ALA A 26 -3.02 5.18 14.06
N PRO A 27 -2.38 6.28 13.64
CA PRO A 27 -1.56 6.32 12.45
C PRO A 27 -0.21 5.63 12.66
N ASN A 28 0.52 5.38 11.57
CA ASN A 28 1.94 5.06 11.67
C ASN A 28 2.72 6.18 12.39
N SER A 29 3.76 5.81 13.12
CA SER A 29 4.52 6.76 13.94
C SER A 29 5.95 6.29 14.16
N ARG A 30 6.87 7.24 14.42
CA ARG A 30 8.20 6.93 14.95
C ARG A 30 8.18 6.64 16.45
N ASP A 31 7.10 7.01 17.16
CA ASP A 31 6.88 6.64 18.56
C ASP A 31 6.39 5.18 18.63
N PRO A 32 7.16 4.25 19.23
CA PRO A 32 6.76 2.84 19.33
C PRO A 32 5.44 2.64 20.10
N LYS A 33 5.10 3.52 21.04
CA LYS A 33 3.85 3.44 21.79
C LYS A 33 2.63 3.73 20.91
N ILE A 34 2.76 4.65 19.96
CA ILE A 34 1.72 4.95 18.98
C ILE A 34 1.71 3.85 17.91
N MET A 35 2.89 3.45 17.42
CA MET A 35 3.04 2.45 16.37
C MET A 35 2.48 1.07 16.76
N SER A 36 2.53 0.71 18.03
CA SER A 36 1.98 -0.55 18.55
C SER A 36 0.48 -0.52 18.83
N LYS A 37 -0.17 0.64 18.81
CA LYS A 37 -1.62 0.73 19.03
C LYS A 37 -2.38 0.02 17.91
N GLY A 38 -3.36 -0.80 18.28
CA GLY A 38 -4.29 -1.44 17.34
C GLY A 38 -5.43 -0.51 16.92
N LEU A 39 -6.40 -1.11 16.23
CA LEU A 39 -7.67 -0.47 15.93
C LEU A 39 -8.49 -0.22 17.22
N SER A 40 -9.29 0.82 17.22
CA SER A 40 -10.32 1.02 18.24
C SER A 40 -11.41 -0.06 18.12
N ALA A 41 -12.32 -0.14 19.13
CA ALA A 41 -13.49 -1.02 19.02
C ALA A 41 -14.32 -0.70 17.77
N PHE A 42 -14.60 0.58 17.53
CA PHE A 42 -15.27 1.05 16.31
C PHE A 42 -14.51 0.68 15.05
N GLY A 43 -13.18 0.84 15.05
CA GLY A 43 -12.35 0.48 13.89
C GLY A 43 -12.46 -1.00 13.53
N LYS A 44 -12.52 -1.90 14.52
CA LYS A 44 -12.70 -3.34 14.31
C LYS A 44 -14.06 -3.67 13.69
N GLU A 45 -15.13 -3.13 14.25
CA GLU A 45 -16.49 -3.27 13.70
C GLU A 45 -16.58 -2.71 12.27
N ALA A 46 -15.91 -1.58 12.02
CA ALA A 46 -15.88 -0.96 10.70
C ALA A 46 -15.19 -1.84 9.64
N ILE A 47 -14.10 -2.56 9.98
CA ILE A 47 -13.45 -3.50 9.06
C ILE A 47 -14.40 -4.64 8.68
N GLU A 48 -15.16 -5.18 9.64
CA GLU A 48 -16.15 -6.22 9.38
C GLU A 48 -17.25 -5.69 8.44
N ALA A 49 -17.79 -4.52 8.73
CA ALA A 49 -18.80 -3.88 7.89
C ALA A 49 -18.29 -3.56 6.46
N MET A 50 -17.04 -3.09 6.33
CA MET A 50 -16.42 -2.87 5.02
C MET A 50 -16.33 -4.17 4.22
N ASN A 51 -15.95 -5.29 4.84
CA ASN A 51 -15.91 -6.59 4.18
C ASN A 51 -17.32 -7.04 3.70
N GLU A 52 -18.35 -6.81 4.50
CA GLU A 52 -19.74 -7.14 4.15
C GLU A 52 -20.27 -6.26 3.01
N LEU A 53 -19.93 -4.98 3.03
CA LEU A 53 -20.34 -4.01 2.02
C LEU A 53 -19.53 -4.11 0.72
N GLY A 54 -18.43 -4.88 0.70
CA GLY A 54 -17.54 -4.96 -0.45
C GLY A 54 -16.72 -3.67 -0.63
N ILE A 55 -16.33 -3.03 0.45
CA ILE A 55 -15.43 -1.86 0.47
C ILE A 55 -14.01 -2.36 0.71
N LEU A 56 -13.09 -2.00 -0.17
CA LEU A 56 -11.68 -2.36 -0.06
C LEU A 56 -11.01 -1.63 1.12
N VAL A 57 -10.39 -2.38 2.01
CA VAL A 57 -9.67 -1.86 3.16
C VAL A 57 -8.26 -1.45 2.75
N ASP A 58 -7.85 -0.21 3.03
CA ASP A 58 -6.50 0.31 2.78
C ASP A 58 -5.77 0.58 4.10
N VAL A 59 -4.66 -0.10 4.33
CA VAL A 59 -3.85 0.02 5.56
C VAL A 59 -2.69 1.01 5.44
N SER A 60 -2.53 1.67 4.29
CA SER A 60 -1.53 2.74 4.17
C SER A 60 -1.80 3.84 5.21
N HIS A 61 -0.76 4.30 5.90
CA HIS A 61 -0.79 5.19 7.06
C HIS A 61 -1.27 4.59 8.39
N LEU A 62 -1.75 3.36 8.43
CA LEU A 62 -2.15 2.73 9.69
C LEU A 62 -0.90 2.35 10.50
N SER A 63 -1.03 2.36 11.82
CA SER A 63 0.00 1.83 12.73
C SER A 63 0.26 0.34 12.49
N ASP A 64 1.40 -0.17 12.92
CA ASP A 64 1.71 -1.61 12.83
C ASP A 64 0.66 -2.45 13.58
N GLY A 65 0.28 -2.01 14.80
CA GLY A 65 -0.78 -2.68 15.56
C GLY A 65 -2.11 -2.71 14.82
N GLY A 66 -2.47 -1.60 14.16
CA GLY A 66 -3.67 -1.52 13.32
C GLY A 66 -3.60 -2.45 12.10
N PHE A 67 -2.43 -2.53 11.43
CA PHE A 67 -2.20 -3.47 10.34
C PHE A 67 -2.47 -4.92 10.78
N TYR A 68 -1.89 -5.34 11.92
CA TYR A 68 -2.09 -6.70 12.43
C TYR A 68 -3.54 -6.98 12.83
N ASP A 69 -4.25 -5.99 13.38
CA ASP A 69 -5.69 -6.11 13.65
C ASP A 69 -6.48 -6.32 12.34
N VAL A 70 -6.21 -5.53 11.28
CA VAL A 70 -6.84 -5.72 9.97
C VAL A 70 -6.52 -7.11 9.42
N ALA A 71 -5.26 -7.53 9.44
CA ALA A 71 -4.85 -8.85 8.96
C ALA A 71 -5.56 -10.00 9.69
N LYS A 72 -5.87 -9.83 10.99
CA LYS A 72 -6.61 -10.80 11.80
C LYS A 72 -8.11 -10.81 11.49
N ILE A 73 -8.71 -9.64 11.32
CA ILE A 73 -10.18 -9.46 11.23
C ILE A 73 -10.67 -9.62 9.80
N SER A 74 -9.94 -9.09 8.81
CA SER A 74 -10.40 -9.07 7.43
C SER A 74 -10.57 -10.47 6.86
N LYS A 75 -11.76 -10.73 6.33
CA LYS A 75 -12.15 -11.95 5.61
C LYS A 75 -11.94 -11.82 4.10
N LYS A 76 -11.60 -10.62 3.64
CA LYS A 76 -11.34 -10.29 2.23
C LYS A 76 -9.90 -9.81 2.08
N PRO A 77 -9.32 -9.88 0.89
CA PRO A 77 -8.07 -9.20 0.60
C PRO A 77 -8.13 -7.73 0.98
N PHE A 78 -7.02 -7.18 1.45
CA PHE A 78 -6.87 -5.76 1.75
C PHE A 78 -5.59 -5.22 1.09
N VAL A 79 -5.40 -3.93 1.04
CA VAL A 79 -4.28 -3.31 0.35
C VAL A 79 -3.51 -2.34 1.24
N ALA A 80 -2.22 -2.16 0.94
CA ALA A 80 -1.47 -0.97 1.28
C ALA A 80 -1.26 -0.20 -0.04
N THR A 81 -2.10 0.79 -0.32
CA THR A 81 -2.12 1.43 -1.64
C THR A 81 -0.79 2.08 -2.02
N HIS A 82 0.04 2.48 -1.02
CA HIS A 82 1.33 3.16 -1.24
C HIS A 82 2.26 2.96 -0.03
N SER A 83 2.91 1.78 0.04
CA SER A 83 3.85 1.41 1.11
C SER A 83 4.96 0.51 0.58
N ASP A 84 6.21 0.80 0.98
CA ASP A 84 7.40 0.09 0.51
C ASP A 84 7.91 -0.94 1.54
N CYS A 85 9.17 -1.40 1.38
CA CYS A 85 9.78 -2.40 2.23
C CYS A 85 10.61 -1.74 3.35
N ARG A 86 10.26 -1.99 4.61
CA ARG A 86 10.97 -1.42 5.76
C ARG A 86 12.39 -1.97 5.91
N ALA A 87 12.64 -3.17 5.43
CA ALA A 87 13.98 -3.78 5.42
C ALA A 87 14.97 -3.02 4.50
N LEU A 88 14.48 -2.32 3.48
CA LEU A 88 15.31 -1.56 2.54
C LEU A 88 15.39 -0.06 2.88
N ALA A 89 14.35 0.48 3.51
CA ALA A 89 14.32 1.84 4.01
C ALA A 89 13.51 1.87 5.32
N ALA A 90 14.17 2.15 6.45
CA ALA A 90 13.61 2.04 7.80
C ALA A 90 12.64 3.20 8.12
N HIS A 91 11.63 3.36 7.26
CA HIS A 91 10.58 4.36 7.42
C HIS A 91 9.31 3.73 8.02
N PRO A 92 8.61 4.37 8.99
CA PRO A 92 7.41 3.81 9.62
C PRO A 92 6.24 3.58 8.66
N ARG A 93 6.23 4.27 7.50
CA ARG A 93 5.24 4.06 6.43
C ARG A 93 5.44 2.76 5.65
N ASN A 94 6.62 2.16 5.74
CA ASN A 94 6.97 0.95 5.03
C ASN A 94 6.57 -0.30 5.81
N LEU A 95 6.26 -1.39 5.09
CA LEU A 95 5.86 -2.67 5.64
C LEU A 95 7.09 -3.47 6.07
N THR A 96 7.01 -4.17 7.20
CA THR A 96 8.00 -5.19 7.57
C THR A 96 7.83 -6.43 6.70
N ASP A 97 8.85 -7.29 6.64
CA ASP A 97 8.78 -8.55 5.91
C ASP A 97 7.64 -9.45 6.40
N ASP A 98 7.36 -9.43 7.72
CA ASP A 98 6.22 -10.18 8.28
C ASP A 98 4.88 -9.61 7.82
N MET A 99 4.76 -8.28 7.73
CA MET A 99 3.57 -7.65 7.17
C MET A 99 3.39 -7.98 5.70
N ILE A 100 4.47 -8.01 4.91
CA ILE A 100 4.44 -8.38 3.49
C ILE A 100 3.97 -9.83 3.33
N ARG A 101 4.48 -10.77 4.15
CA ARG A 101 4.03 -12.17 4.15
C ARG A 101 2.54 -12.29 4.48
N LEU A 102 2.09 -11.59 5.53
CA LEU A 102 0.68 -11.60 5.94
C LEU A 102 -0.24 -10.98 4.87
N LEU A 103 0.18 -9.86 4.27
CA LEU A 103 -0.55 -9.22 3.18
C LEU A 103 -0.72 -10.21 2.01
N ALA A 104 0.37 -10.86 1.60
CA ALA A 104 0.37 -11.85 0.53
C ALA A 104 -0.51 -13.07 0.86
N GLN A 105 -0.42 -13.62 2.08
CA GLN A 105 -1.27 -14.73 2.54
C GLN A 105 -2.77 -14.39 2.52
N LYS A 106 -3.11 -13.13 2.72
CA LYS A 106 -4.48 -12.62 2.63
C LYS A 106 -4.91 -12.28 1.19
N GLY A 107 -4.05 -12.54 0.19
CA GLY A 107 -4.30 -12.18 -1.20
C GLY A 107 -4.23 -10.68 -1.49
N GLY A 108 -3.66 -9.90 -0.58
CA GLY A 108 -3.55 -8.46 -0.69
C GLY A 108 -2.43 -7.98 -1.61
N VAL A 109 -2.35 -6.67 -1.79
CA VAL A 109 -1.34 -5.99 -2.65
C VAL A 109 -0.83 -4.75 -1.96
N SER A 110 0.49 -4.51 -2.03
CA SER A 110 1.09 -3.21 -1.73
C SER A 110 1.51 -2.49 -3.00
N GLY A 111 1.15 -1.22 -3.13
CA GLY A 111 1.65 -0.35 -4.19
C GLY A 111 2.99 0.27 -3.81
N ILE A 112 3.97 0.22 -4.71
CA ILE A 112 5.25 0.91 -4.52
C ILE A 112 5.01 2.42 -4.50
N ASN A 113 5.37 3.05 -3.38
CA ASN A 113 5.33 4.50 -3.22
C ASN A 113 6.60 5.13 -3.81
N PHE A 114 6.46 6.26 -4.48
CA PHE A 114 7.61 6.93 -5.13
C PHE A 114 8.21 8.05 -4.27
N ALA A 115 7.82 8.16 -3.00
CA ALA A 115 8.43 9.13 -2.10
C ALA A 115 9.91 8.80 -1.84
N PRO A 116 10.84 9.75 -2.04
CA PRO A 116 12.27 9.54 -1.84
C PRO A 116 12.62 8.88 -0.50
N ALA A 117 12.01 9.33 0.59
CA ALA A 117 12.29 8.85 1.94
C ALA A 117 11.75 7.46 2.24
N PHE A 118 10.86 6.91 1.40
CA PHE A 118 10.33 5.56 1.56
C PHE A 118 11.11 4.54 0.73
N LEU A 119 11.78 5.01 -0.32
CA LEU A 119 12.63 4.20 -1.19
C LEU A 119 14.08 4.10 -0.69
N ASP A 120 14.58 5.18 -0.08
CA ASP A 120 15.95 5.24 0.45
C ASP A 120 15.98 6.18 1.67
N ASP A 121 16.28 5.63 2.85
CA ASP A 121 16.31 6.35 4.12
C ASP A 121 17.64 7.05 4.42
N THR A 122 18.54 7.14 3.44
CA THR A 122 19.76 7.91 3.55
C THR A 122 19.44 9.37 3.92
N GLN A 123 20.04 9.82 5.02
CA GLN A 123 19.76 11.16 5.54
C GLN A 123 19.97 12.25 4.46
N GLY A 124 18.93 13.06 4.25
CA GLY A 124 18.95 14.15 3.25
C GLY A 124 18.67 13.70 1.83
N ASN A 125 18.36 12.42 1.57
CA ASN A 125 17.93 11.98 0.25
C ASN A 125 16.62 12.67 -0.14
N LYS A 126 16.62 13.29 -1.32
CA LYS A 126 15.46 13.96 -1.94
C LYS A 126 15.16 13.41 -3.34
N THR A 127 15.82 12.33 -3.73
CA THR A 127 15.70 11.76 -5.07
C THR A 127 15.01 10.40 -4.99
N SER A 128 13.96 10.26 -5.77
CA SER A 128 13.25 9.00 -6.01
C SER A 128 13.85 8.37 -7.27
N ARG A 129 14.63 7.29 -7.10
CA ARG A 129 15.33 6.64 -8.21
C ARG A 129 14.59 5.41 -8.67
N ILE A 130 14.54 5.19 -9.97
CA ILE A 130 14.00 3.96 -10.57
C ILE A 130 14.73 2.72 -10.03
N SER A 131 16.05 2.81 -9.81
CA SER A 131 16.84 1.71 -9.23
C SER A 131 16.37 1.28 -7.85
N ASP A 132 15.92 2.24 -7.03
CA ASP A 132 15.40 1.96 -5.70
C ASP A 132 13.99 1.34 -5.79
N MET A 133 13.13 1.84 -6.69
CA MET A 133 11.82 1.23 -6.97
C MET A 133 11.96 -0.24 -7.39
N VAL A 134 12.88 -0.53 -8.32
CA VAL A 134 13.20 -1.90 -8.77
C VAL A 134 13.64 -2.78 -7.60
N ARG A 135 14.47 -2.26 -6.71
CA ARG A 135 14.94 -2.96 -5.50
C ARG A 135 13.78 -3.34 -4.58
N HIS A 136 12.83 -2.42 -4.34
CA HIS A 136 11.64 -2.67 -3.54
C HIS A 136 10.70 -3.69 -4.19
N VAL A 137 10.46 -3.59 -5.50
CA VAL A 137 9.65 -4.58 -6.25
C VAL A 137 10.24 -5.99 -6.11
N LYS A 138 11.57 -6.14 -6.29
CA LYS A 138 12.25 -7.45 -6.16
C LYS A 138 12.10 -8.00 -4.74
N HIS A 139 12.25 -7.16 -3.71
CA HIS A 139 12.08 -7.57 -2.32
C HIS A 139 10.64 -8.02 -2.03
N PHE A 140 9.62 -7.29 -2.53
CA PHE A 140 8.24 -7.74 -2.41
C PHE A 140 8.01 -9.11 -3.04
N ILE A 141 8.56 -9.34 -4.25
CA ILE A 141 8.43 -10.64 -4.93
C ILE A 141 9.13 -11.74 -4.14
N GLU A 142 10.30 -11.47 -3.57
CA GLU A 142 11.07 -12.43 -2.77
C GLU A 142 10.31 -12.82 -1.49
N ILE A 143 9.71 -11.86 -0.78
CA ILE A 143 9.09 -12.07 0.53
C ILE A 143 7.63 -12.56 0.41
N GLY A 144 6.85 -12.00 -0.52
CA GLY A 144 5.41 -12.24 -0.62
C GLY A 144 4.94 -12.83 -1.94
N GLY A 145 5.86 -13.00 -2.90
CA GLY A 145 5.52 -13.50 -4.23
C GLY A 145 5.06 -12.39 -5.19
N GLU A 146 4.93 -12.75 -6.46
CA GLU A 146 4.64 -11.81 -7.56
C GLU A 146 3.23 -11.21 -7.52
N ASP A 147 2.32 -11.77 -6.73
CA ASP A 147 0.92 -11.35 -6.63
C ASP A 147 0.66 -10.25 -5.59
N CYS A 148 1.67 -9.90 -4.77
CA CYS A 148 1.49 -8.97 -3.65
C CYS A 148 2.02 -7.55 -3.90
N VAL A 149 2.52 -7.24 -5.08
CA VAL A 149 3.10 -5.92 -5.40
C VAL A 149 2.41 -5.27 -6.60
N GLY A 150 2.25 -3.95 -6.56
CA GLY A 150 1.66 -3.13 -7.60
C GLY A 150 2.26 -1.72 -7.63
N ILE A 151 1.64 -0.82 -8.38
CA ILE A 151 2.05 0.58 -8.47
C ILE A 151 1.17 1.42 -7.54
N GLY A 152 1.81 2.26 -6.69
CA GLY A 152 1.17 3.14 -5.72
C GLY A 152 1.89 4.48 -5.61
N THR A 153 2.03 5.19 -6.70
CA THR A 153 2.94 6.32 -6.94
C THR A 153 2.87 7.45 -5.92
N ASP A 154 1.66 7.74 -5.43
CA ASP A 154 1.38 8.88 -4.53
C ASP A 154 1.76 10.25 -5.13
N PHE A 155 1.65 10.41 -6.45
CA PHE A 155 2.16 11.57 -7.19
C PHE A 155 1.70 12.92 -6.62
N ASP A 156 0.44 13.04 -6.21
CA ASP A 156 -0.11 14.29 -5.67
C ASP A 156 0.21 14.49 -4.18
N GLY A 157 0.75 13.47 -3.51
CA GLY A 157 1.06 13.47 -2.07
C GLY A 157 2.54 13.58 -1.74
N ILE A 158 3.43 13.54 -2.73
CA ILE A 158 4.87 13.49 -2.56
C ILE A 158 5.59 14.64 -3.27
N GLY A 159 6.84 14.86 -2.91
CA GLY A 159 7.70 15.85 -3.53
C GLY A 159 9.15 15.38 -3.58
N GLY A 160 10.00 16.17 -4.22
CA GLY A 160 11.41 15.86 -4.41
C GLY A 160 11.78 15.77 -5.89
N ASN A 161 12.97 15.21 -6.15
CA ASN A 161 13.43 14.93 -7.52
C ASN A 161 13.00 13.52 -7.89
N LEU A 162 11.94 13.40 -8.69
CA LEU A 162 11.35 12.11 -9.08
C LEU A 162 11.82 11.73 -10.48
N GLU A 163 12.52 10.59 -10.64
CA GLU A 163 12.88 10.05 -11.96
C GLU A 163 11.64 9.58 -12.74
N VAL A 164 10.57 9.20 -12.01
CA VAL A 164 9.22 8.97 -12.55
C VAL A 164 8.29 9.93 -11.81
N GLY A 165 7.95 11.05 -12.40
CA GLY A 165 7.18 12.14 -11.77
C GLY A 165 5.74 12.25 -12.27
N GLU A 166 5.36 11.51 -13.31
CA GLU A 166 4.03 11.54 -13.90
C GLU A 166 3.66 10.18 -14.52
N PRO A 167 2.36 9.89 -14.72
CA PRO A 167 1.91 8.59 -15.24
C PRO A 167 2.52 8.21 -16.60
N GLY A 168 2.75 9.18 -17.47
CA GLY A 168 3.36 8.96 -18.80
C GLY A 168 4.78 8.40 -18.75
N GLN A 169 5.48 8.55 -17.61
CA GLN A 169 6.86 8.09 -17.42
C GLN A 169 6.94 6.69 -16.77
N LEU A 170 5.82 6.03 -16.43
CA LEU A 170 5.83 4.70 -15.84
C LEU A 170 6.50 3.65 -16.73
N THR A 171 6.54 3.85 -18.04
CA THR A 171 7.26 3.00 -18.97
C THR A 171 8.74 2.87 -18.63
N LEU A 172 9.38 3.93 -18.11
CA LEU A 172 10.77 3.92 -17.66
C LEU A 172 10.99 2.91 -16.52
N LEU A 173 10.04 2.83 -15.58
CA LEU A 173 10.10 1.82 -14.52
C LEU A 173 9.90 0.42 -15.06
N PHE A 174 8.95 0.19 -15.98
CA PHE A 174 8.69 -1.13 -16.56
C PHE A 174 9.88 -1.64 -17.36
N GLU A 175 10.53 -0.78 -18.15
CA GLU A 175 11.77 -1.11 -18.85
C GLU A 175 12.92 -1.47 -17.88
N ALA A 176 13.02 -0.76 -16.75
CA ALA A 176 14.03 -1.05 -15.75
C ALA A 176 13.75 -2.38 -15.02
N LEU A 177 12.49 -2.71 -14.75
CA LEU A 177 12.08 -3.99 -14.19
C LEU A 177 12.45 -5.15 -15.15
N GLU A 178 12.18 -5.01 -16.44
CA GLU A 178 12.52 -6.00 -17.45
C GLU A 178 14.05 -6.21 -17.53
N LYS A 179 14.83 -5.11 -17.58
CA LYS A 179 16.30 -5.16 -17.52
C LYS A 179 16.85 -5.82 -16.24
N ALA A 180 16.09 -5.73 -15.14
CA ALA A 180 16.42 -6.35 -13.86
C ALA A 180 16.01 -7.84 -13.76
N GLY A 181 15.43 -8.41 -14.82
CA GLY A 181 15.06 -9.82 -14.95
C GLY A 181 13.62 -10.14 -14.49
N ILE A 182 12.77 -9.13 -14.28
CA ILE A 182 11.34 -9.33 -14.07
C ILE A 182 10.69 -9.65 -15.41
N THR A 183 9.94 -10.75 -15.49
CA THR A 183 9.34 -11.21 -16.75
C THR A 183 8.18 -10.28 -17.18
N PRO A 184 7.88 -10.20 -18.50
CA PRO A 184 6.74 -9.41 -18.98
C PRO A 184 5.42 -9.77 -18.27
N ARG A 185 5.17 -11.05 -18.01
CA ARG A 185 3.99 -11.51 -17.25
C ARG A 185 3.95 -10.92 -15.82
N GLN A 186 5.08 -10.87 -15.14
CA GLN A 186 5.16 -10.25 -13.81
C GLN A 186 4.97 -8.74 -13.88
N ILE A 187 5.50 -8.08 -14.91
CA ILE A 187 5.30 -6.65 -15.15
C ILE A 187 3.82 -6.33 -15.35
N ASP A 188 3.09 -7.11 -16.15
CA ASP A 188 1.64 -6.96 -16.33
C ASP A 188 0.87 -7.10 -15.01
N LYS A 189 1.27 -8.06 -14.16
CA LYS A 189 0.71 -8.20 -12.81
C LYS A 189 0.96 -6.96 -11.94
N ILE A 190 2.19 -6.46 -11.92
CA ILE A 190 2.60 -5.29 -11.14
C ILE A 190 1.90 -4.03 -11.66
N ALA A 191 1.83 -3.87 -12.98
CA ALA A 191 1.24 -2.67 -13.59
C ALA A 191 -0.26 -2.52 -13.28
N SER A 192 -1.02 -3.62 -13.27
CA SER A 192 -2.46 -3.56 -13.05
C SER A 192 -3.08 -4.87 -12.55
N GLY A 193 -2.60 -6.02 -12.98
CA GLY A 193 -3.23 -7.32 -12.77
C GLY A 193 -3.52 -7.63 -11.31
N ASN A 194 -2.56 -7.37 -10.42
CA ASN A 194 -2.69 -7.64 -8.99
C ASN A 194 -3.76 -6.76 -8.33
N VAL A 195 -3.79 -5.47 -8.64
CA VAL A 195 -4.80 -4.55 -8.10
C VAL A 195 -6.18 -4.91 -8.62
N LEU A 196 -6.31 -5.18 -9.93
CA LEU A 196 -7.59 -5.59 -10.54
C LEU A 196 -8.12 -6.91 -9.94
N ARG A 197 -7.24 -7.86 -9.62
CA ARG A 197 -7.61 -9.09 -8.92
C ARG A 197 -8.20 -8.78 -7.54
N VAL A 198 -7.50 -8.01 -6.72
CA VAL A 198 -7.97 -7.64 -5.38
C VAL A 198 -9.31 -6.90 -5.44
N MET A 199 -9.45 -5.96 -6.38
CA MET A 199 -10.72 -5.24 -6.57
C MET A 199 -11.88 -6.21 -6.92
N LYS A 200 -11.67 -7.15 -7.83
CA LYS A 200 -12.68 -8.15 -8.21
C LYS A 200 -13.06 -9.07 -7.05
N GLU A 201 -12.11 -9.48 -6.22
CA GLU A 201 -12.34 -10.36 -5.08
C GLU A 201 -13.02 -9.67 -3.90
N THR A 202 -12.82 -8.35 -3.76
CA THR A 202 -13.30 -7.58 -2.61
C THR A 202 -14.59 -6.83 -2.89
N MET A 203 -14.63 -6.13 -4.02
CA MET A 203 -15.70 -5.21 -4.35
C MET A 203 -16.90 -5.94 -4.94
N ARG A 204 -18.11 -5.61 -4.48
CA ARG A 204 -19.33 -6.12 -5.09
C ARG A 204 -19.62 -5.36 -6.39
N PRO A 205 -20.01 -6.05 -7.50
CA PRO A 205 -20.58 -5.35 -8.63
C PRO A 205 -21.81 -4.57 -8.18
N ARG A 206 -21.93 -3.32 -8.59
CA ARG A 206 -23.06 -2.46 -8.20
C ARG A 206 -24.38 -2.82 -8.86
N PHE A 207 -24.37 -3.78 -9.78
CA PHE A 207 -25.52 -4.16 -10.60
C PHE A 207 -25.56 -5.70 -10.74
N GLU A 208 -26.23 -6.34 -9.82
CA GLU A 208 -26.97 -7.58 -10.01
C GLU A 208 -28.40 -7.39 -9.48
#